data_2752b4b1a4e661b4c4e63435c4dba1dd
#
_entry.id   2752b4b1a4e661b4c4e63435c4dba1dd
#
_cell.length_a   1.000
_cell.length_b   1.000
_cell.length_c   1.000
_cell.angle_alpha   90.00
_cell.angle_beta   90.00
_cell.angle_gamma   90.00
#
_symmetry.space_group_name_H-M   'P 1'
#
loop_
_entity.id
_entity.type
_entity.pdbx_description
1 polymer ?
#
loop_
_entity_poly.entity_id
_entity_poly.type
_entity_poly.pdbx_seq_one_letter_code
_entity_poly.pdbx_strand_id
1 'polypeptide(L)'
;MRAFFKGIRIFVAATAGLNGSSAIAADADQGATLAKRWCATCHVVDADQKQASADVPPFVAIARKPDFTPEKVAAFLIEPHPKMPNFPLSRTEAADIAAYIGTLRK
;
A
#
# COMPACT_ATOMS: atom_id res chain seq x y z
N MET A 1 -21.66 -41.56 57.06
CA MET A 1 -20.93 -40.39 56.61
C MET A 1 -20.74 -40.50 55.09
N ARG A 2 -21.45 -39.69 54.36
CA ARG A 2 -21.27 -39.63 52.89
C ARG A 2 -20.39 -38.46 52.59
N ALA A 3 -19.17 -38.72 52.06
CA ALA A 3 -18.28 -37.72 51.64
C ALA A 3 -18.71 -37.28 50.21
N PHE A 4 -19.17 -36.05 50.10
CA PHE A 4 -19.44 -35.44 48.80
C PHE A 4 -18.13 -34.90 48.24
N PHE A 5 -17.55 -35.62 47.29
CA PHE A 5 -16.48 -35.06 46.45
C PHE A 5 -17.13 -34.13 45.44
N LYS A 6 -17.09 -32.82 45.70
CA LYS A 6 -17.35 -31.82 44.68
C LYS A 6 -16.17 -31.80 43.73
N GLY A 7 -16.33 -32.42 42.58
CA GLY A 7 -15.35 -32.35 41.51
C GLY A 7 -15.25 -30.90 41.00
N ILE A 8 -14.12 -30.28 41.27
CA ILE A 8 -13.75 -29.01 40.69
C ILE A 8 -13.46 -29.27 39.21
N ARG A 9 -14.37 -28.87 38.34
CA ARG A 9 -14.11 -28.84 36.91
C ARG A 9 -13.28 -27.61 36.62
N ILE A 10 -11.98 -27.82 36.44
CA ILE A 10 -11.08 -26.78 35.96
C ILE A 10 -11.38 -26.61 34.48
N PHE A 11 -12.08 -25.54 34.13
CA PHE A 11 -12.17 -25.10 32.75
C PHE A 11 -10.83 -24.47 32.39
N VAL A 12 -10.01 -25.21 31.65
CA VAL A 12 -8.85 -24.63 30.97
C VAL A 12 -9.40 -23.87 29.77
N ALA A 13 -9.55 -22.56 29.91
CA ALA A 13 -9.80 -21.69 28.77
C ALA A 13 -8.53 -21.67 27.94
N ALA A 14 -8.54 -22.40 26.82
CA ALA A 14 -7.50 -22.26 25.81
C ALA A 14 -7.67 -20.89 25.19
N THR A 15 -6.89 -19.91 25.62
CA THR A 15 -6.75 -18.66 24.90
C THR A 15 -5.98 -18.97 23.63
N ALA A 16 -6.69 -19.18 22.52
CA ALA A 16 -6.10 -19.17 21.21
C ALA A 16 -5.52 -17.77 20.99
N GLY A 17 -4.20 -17.64 21.15
CA GLY A 17 -3.51 -16.41 20.79
C GLY A 17 -3.70 -16.20 19.30
N LEU A 18 -4.48 -15.21 18.95
CA LEU A 18 -4.52 -14.69 17.58
C LEU A 18 -3.17 -14.03 17.32
N ASN A 19 -2.22 -14.80 16.79
CA ASN A 19 -1.05 -14.26 16.14
C ASN A 19 -1.52 -13.61 14.84
N GLY A 20 -2.18 -12.45 14.95
CA GLY A 20 -2.40 -11.59 13.83
C GLY A 20 -1.04 -11.04 13.42
N SER A 21 -0.43 -11.59 12.34
CA SER A 21 0.55 -10.84 11.61
C SER A 21 -0.16 -9.58 11.14
N SER A 22 0.11 -8.44 11.80
CA SER A 22 -0.34 -7.15 11.31
C SER A 22 0.35 -6.91 9.98
N ALA A 23 -0.35 -7.20 8.87
CA ALA A 23 0.05 -6.71 7.58
C ALA A 23 0.09 -5.18 7.69
N ILE A 24 1.27 -4.58 7.56
CA ILE A 24 1.40 -3.13 7.50
C ILE A 24 0.69 -2.69 6.23
N ALA A 25 -0.45 -2.02 6.36
CA ALA A 25 -1.14 -1.42 5.24
C ALA A 25 -0.26 -0.34 4.62
N ALA A 26 -0.28 -0.26 3.29
CA ALA A 26 0.44 0.79 2.56
C ALA A 26 -0.08 2.17 2.98
N ASP A 27 0.84 3.12 3.11
CA ASP A 27 0.57 4.48 3.55
C ASP A 27 0.44 5.42 2.35
N ALA A 28 -0.79 5.78 2.00
CA ALA A 28 -1.06 6.67 0.87
C ALA A 28 -0.53 8.10 1.10
N ASP A 29 -0.51 8.59 2.32
CA ASP A 29 0.04 9.92 2.62
C ASP A 29 1.55 9.96 2.43
N GLN A 30 2.24 8.92 2.86
CA GLN A 30 3.67 8.75 2.57
C GLN A 30 3.91 8.59 1.06
N GLY A 31 3.02 7.88 0.38
CA GLY A 31 3.04 7.74 -1.08
C GLY A 31 2.93 9.07 -1.80
N ALA A 32 2.07 9.97 -1.34
CA ALA A 32 1.95 11.33 -1.87
C ALA A 32 3.26 12.11 -1.72
N THR A 33 3.90 12.04 -0.57
CA THR A 33 5.19 12.69 -0.31
C THR A 33 6.28 12.17 -1.24
N LEU A 34 6.37 10.85 -1.39
CA LEU A 34 7.33 10.20 -2.29
C LEU A 34 7.07 10.55 -3.76
N ALA A 35 5.81 10.58 -4.18
CA ALA A 35 5.41 10.95 -5.54
C ALA A 35 5.84 12.38 -5.88
N LYS A 36 5.64 13.32 -4.98
CA LYS A 36 6.09 14.71 -5.16
C LYS A 36 7.61 14.80 -5.28
N ARG A 37 8.32 13.99 -4.54
CA ARG A 37 9.79 13.98 -4.55
C ARG A 37 10.37 13.35 -5.81
N TRP A 38 9.85 12.21 -6.25
CA TRP A 38 10.46 11.38 -7.29
C TRP A 38 9.74 11.43 -8.64
N CYS A 39 8.46 11.71 -8.67
CA CYS A 39 7.62 11.51 -9.85
C CYS A 39 7.15 12.83 -10.48
N ALA A 40 7.06 13.90 -9.71
CA ALA A 40 6.44 15.16 -10.14
C ALA A 40 7.21 15.89 -11.25
N THR A 41 8.48 15.59 -11.45
CA THR A 41 9.26 16.19 -12.55
C THR A 41 8.69 15.78 -13.92
N CYS A 42 8.17 14.55 -14.03
CA CYS A 42 7.66 14.01 -15.29
C CYS A 42 6.16 13.81 -15.29
N HIS A 43 5.56 13.44 -14.15
CA HIS A 43 4.14 13.19 -14.02
C HIS A 43 3.42 14.31 -13.28
N VAL A 44 2.17 14.56 -13.65
CA VAL A 44 1.25 15.30 -12.79
C VAL A 44 0.78 14.35 -11.71
N VAL A 45 1.18 14.60 -10.46
CA VAL A 45 0.93 13.69 -9.35
C VAL A 45 -0.24 14.10 -8.45
N ASP A 46 -0.66 15.38 -8.51
CA ASP A 46 -1.82 15.87 -7.77
C ASP A 46 -2.53 17.02 -8.50
N ALA A 47 -3.68 17.44 -7.95
CA ALA A 47 -4.52 18.49 -8.54
C ALA A 47 -3.89 19.89 -8.48
N ASP A 48 -2.95 20.12 -7.55
CA ASP A 48 -2.30 21.42 -7.37
C ASP A 48 -1.13 21.62 -8.34
N GLN A 49 -0.63 20.54 -8.90
CA GLN A 49 0.44 20.59 -9.87
C GLN A 49 -0.10 20.98 -11.24
N LYS A 50 0.42 22.09 -11.80
CA LYS A 50 -0.10 22.65 -13.04
C LYS A 50 0.48 22.01 -14.30
N GLN A 51 1.72 21.52 -14.24
CA GLN A 51 2.37 20.92 -15.43
C GLN A 51 3.50 19.99 -15.00
N ALA A 52 3.85 19.13 -15.94
CA ALA A 52 5.01 18.25 -15.85
C ALA A 52 5.86 18.42 -17.12
N SER A 53 7.12 18.00 -17.08
CA SER A 53 8.07 18.23 -18.16
C SER A 53 7.99 17.24 -19.32
N ALA A 54 7.31 16.12 -19.12
CA ALA A 54 7.27 15.03 -20.10
C ALA A 54 5.85 14.70 -20.55
N ASP A 55 5.75 14.15 -21.75
CA ASP A 55 4.49 13.63 -22.28
C ASP A 55 4.24 12.22 -21.74
N VAL A 56 3.89 12.16 -20.47
CA VAL A 56 3.63 10.92 -19.74
C VAL A 56 2.27 11.03 -19.04
N PRO A 57 1.61 9.90 -18.74
CA PRO A 57 0.27 9.95 -18.16
C PRO A 57 0.28 10.56 -16.76
N PRO A 58 -0.67 11.46 -16.44
CA PRO A 58 -0.87 11.91 -15.07
C PRO A 58 -1.32 10.75 -14.18
N PHE A 59 -1.05 10.84 -12.90
CA PHE A 59 -1.40 9.78 -11.95
C PHE A 59 -2.90 9.47 -11.90
N VAL A 60 -3.75 10.49 -12.07
CA VAL A 60 -5.20 10.28 -12.14
C VAL A 60 -5.60 9.40 -13.33
N ALA A 61 -4.92 9.54 -14.47
CA ALA A 61 -5.19 8.69 -15.64
C ALA A 61 -4.74 7.24 -15.40
N ILE A 62 -3.61 7.05 -14.71
CA ILE A 62 -3.16 5.71 -14.31
C ILE A 62 -4.18 5.07 -13.37
N ALA A 63 -4.67 5.81 -12.39
CA ALA A 63 -5.66 5.33 -11.42
C ALA A 63 -6.98 4.91 -12.07
N ARG A 64 -7.34 5.53 -13.18
CA ARG A 64 -8.63 5.28 -13.88
C ARG A 64 -8.57 4.19 -14.93
N LYS A 65 -7.41 3.59 -15.18
CA LYS A 65 -7.33 2.44 -16.10
C LYS A 65 -8.17 1.28 -15.60
N PRO A 66 -8.91 0.58 -16.47
CA PRO A 66 -9.80 -0.51 -16.07
C PRO A 66 -9.07 -1.66 -15.35
N ASP A 67 -7.82 -1.90 -15.69
CA ASP A 67 -6.97 -2.96 -15.11
C ASP A 67 -6.09 -2.47 -13.95
N PHE A 68 -6.29 -1.24 -13.47
CA PHE A 68 -5.51 -0.69 -12.36
C PHE A 68 -5.68 -1.53 -11.10
N THR A 69 -4.56 -1.91 -10.51
CA THR A 69 -4.47 -2.37 -9.13
C THR A 69 -3.21 -1.78 -8.49
N PRO A 70 -3.25 -1.43 -7.18
CA PRO A 70 -2.05 -0.95 -6.49
C PRO A 70 -0.88 -1.94 -6.56
N GLU A 71 -1.17 -3.23 -6.51
CA GLU A 71 -0.16 -4.30 -6.56
C GLU A 71 0.59 -4.31 -7.89
N LYS A 72 -0.11 -4.13 -9.01
CA LYS A 72 0.51 -4.06 -10.33
C LYS A 72 1.40 -2.83 -10.48
N VAL A 73 0.94 -1.70 -9.98
CA VAL A 73 1.71 -0.45 -10.01
C VAL A 73 2.94 -0.56 -9.12
N ALA A 74 2.81 -1.10 -7.92
CA ALA A 74 3.95 -1.31 -7.03
C ALA A 74 5.01 -2.23 -7.66
N ALA A 75 4.60 -3.34 -8.29
CA ALA A 75 5.50 -4.22 -9.01
C ALA A 75 6.21 -3.50 -10.16
N PHE A 76 5.47 -2.72 -10.94
CA PHE A 76 6.03 -1.94 -12.04
C PHE A 76 7.10 -0.94 -11.57
N LEU A 77 6.89 -0.30 -10.41
CA LEU A 77 7.82 0.70 -9.89
C LEU A 77 9.16 0.12 -9.44
N ILE A 78 9.22 -1.15 -9.08
CA ILE A 78 10.46 -1.81 -8.63
C ILE A 78 11.11 -2.69 -9.70
N GLU A 79 10.42 -2.96 -10.80
CA GLU A 79 10.96 -3.71 -11.93
C GLU A 79 11.66 -2.77 -12.91
N PRO A 80 12.80 -3.18 -13.50
CA PRO A 80 13.44 -2.40 -14.55
C PRO A 80 12.52 -2.23 -15.75
N HIS A 81 12.38 -1.00 -16.24
CA HIS A 81 11.59 -0.70 -17.43
C HIS A 81 12.30 0.37 -18.28
N PRO A 82 12.18 0.31 -19.62
CA PRO A 82 13.06 1.08 -20.50
C PRO A 82 12.69 2.54 -20.66
N LYS A 83 11.46 2.96 -20.32
CA LYS A 83 10.95 4.31 -20.62
C LYS A 83 10.95 5.26 -19.44
N MET A 84 11.05 4.77 -18.25
CA MET A 84 11.02 5.54 -17.01
C MET A 84 12.27 5.25 -16.20
N PRO A 85 12.95 6.25 -15.63
CA PRO A 85 14.12 6.00 -14.80
C PRO A 85 13.79 5.09 -13.62
N ASN A 86 14.74 4.25 -13.24
CA ASN A 86 14.63 3.47 -12.01
C ASN A 86 14.98 4.36 -10.82
N PHE A 87 14.09 4.42 -9.85
CA PHE A 87 14.30 5.10 -8.59
C PHE A 87 14.65 4.09 -7.49
N PRO A 88 15.47 4.48 -6.50
CA PRO A 88 15.87 3.57 -5.41
C PRO A 88 14.74 3.41 -4.38
N LEU A 89 13.61 2.88 -4.82
CA LEU A 89 12.44 2.64 -3.99
C LEU A 89 12.50 1.27 -3.32
N SER A 90 12.21 1.23 -2.03
CA SER A 90 11.92 -0.03 -1.35
C SER A 90 10.55 -0.58 -1.80
N ARG A 91 10.27 -1.84 -1.50
CA ARG A 91 8.95 -2.44 -1.76
C ARG A 91 7.85 -1.70 -1.01
N THR A 92 8.12 -1.29 0.22
CA THR A 92 7.18 -0.50 1.03
C THR A 92 6.91 0.86 0.40
N GLU A 93 7.95 1.56 -0.04
CA GLU A 93 7.79 2.86 -0.70
C GLU A 93 7.04 2.75 -2.03
N ALA A 94 7.30 1.73 -2.83
CA ALA A 94 6.56 1.47 -4.05
C ALA A 94 5.07 1.17 -3.76
N ALA A 95 4.79 0.39 -2.72
CA ALA A 95 3.42 0.12 -2.27
C ALA A 95 2.71 1.39 -1.78
N ASP A 96 3.42 2.28 -1.09
CA ASP A 96 2.87 3.56 -0.61
C ASP A 96 2.51 4.48 -1.78
N ILE A 97 3.37 4.60 -2.77
CA ILE A 97 3.08 5.37 -3.99
C ILE A 97 1.87 4.79 -4.74
N ALA A 98 1.82 3.47 -4.90
CA ALA A 98 0.71 2.79 -5.55
C ALA A 98 -0.62 3.00 -4.80
N ALA A 99 -0.60 2.95 -3.47
CA ALA A 99 -1.76 3.25 -2.65
C ALA A 99 -2.23 4.70 -2.84
N TYR A 100 -1.30 5.65 -2.90
CA TYR A 100 -1.61 7.05 -3.18
C TYR A 100 -2.28 7.20 -4.56
N ILE A 101 -1.73 6.58 -5.60
CA ILE A 101 -2.35 6.61 -6.94
C ILE A 101 -3.78 6.08 -6.86
N GLY A 102 -4.01 4.98 -6.13
CA GLY A 102 -5.34 4.41 -5.93
C GLY A 102 -6.35 5.37 -5.33
N THR A 103 -5.92 6.32 -4.48
CA THR A 103 -6.80 7.35 -3.89
C THR A 103 -7.31 8.34 -4.93
N LEU A 104 -6.65 8.46 -6.07
CA LEU A 104 -7.03 9.37 -7.16
C LEU A 104 -8.12 8.79 -8.06
N ARG A 105 -8.47 7.54 -7.85
CA ARG A 105 -9.53 6.85 -8.58
C ARG A 105 -10.89 7.25 -8.02
N LYS A 106 -11.54 8.17 -8.68
CA LYS A 106 -12.88 8.64 -8.31
C LYS A 106 -13.83 8.54 -9.48
#